data_74e489a084a04cb7d5d503ccfa706ef0
#
_entry.id   74e489a084a04cb7d5d503ccfa706ef0
#
_cell.length_a   1.000
_cell.length_b   1.000
_cell.length_c   1.000
_cell.angle_alpha   90.00
_cell.angle_beta   90.00
_cell.angle_gamma   90.00
#
_symmetry.space_group_name_H-M   'P 1'
#
loop_
_entity.id
_entity.type
_entity.pdbx_description
1 polymer ?
#
loop_
_entity_poly.entity_id
_entity_poly.type
_entity_poly.pdbx_seq_one_letter_code
_entity_poly.pdbx_strand_id
1 'polypeptide(L)'
;MTTKARATGLDALNFIPGAAPPMVVGGEGNHLVLADGRRVLDAAGGAIVTNIGHGRPEVAEVAATSTSSVDYVIPPWATPARVALRDRLVTSWLPAGLERVGFVSGGSESTDSAIRLACAHHVTSGRPERTVVIGRP
;
A
#
# COMPACT_ATOMS: atom_id res chain seq x y z
N MET A 1 -44.00 5.36 -5.94
CA MET A 1 -42.51 5.28 -5.92
C MET A 1 -42.09 5.13 -4.46
N THR A 2 -41.72 3.94 -4.03
CA THR A 2 -41.27 3.70 -2.65
C THR A 2 -39.83 4.18 -2.55
N THR A 3 -39.57 5.25 -1.85
CA THR A 3 -38.21 5.74 -1.59
C THR A 3 -37.50 4.68 -0.76
N LYS A 4 -36.58 3.97 -1.37
CA LYS A 4 -35.74 2.96 -0.69
C LYS A 4 -34.92 3.68 0.37
N ALA A 5 -35.09 3.30 1.65
CA ALA A 5 -34.30 3.89 2.73
C ALA A 5 -32.81 3.74 2.40
N ARG A 6 -32.05 4.81 2.61
CA ARG A 6 -30.59 4.81 2.37
C ARG A 6 -29.91 3.98 3.45
N ALA A 7 -29.09 3.01 3.08
CA ALA A 7 -28.30 2.25 4.03
C ALA A 7 -27.35 3.19 4.80
N THR A 8 -27.23 3.00 6.11
CA THR A 8 -26.37 3.80 7.00
C THR A 8 -25.58 2.90 7.95
N GLY A 9 -24.51 3.41 8.52
CA GLY A 9 -23.70 2.65 9.47
C GLY A 9 -23.01 1.44 8.82
N LEU A 10 -22.95 0.34 9.54
CA LEU A 10 -22.27 -0.89 9.07
C LEU A 10 -22.92 -1.50 7.83
N ASP A 11 -24.24 -1.33 7.66
CA ASP A 11 -24.96 -1.83 6.48
C ASP A 11 -24.49 -1.16 5.18
N ALA A 12 -23.98 0.07 5.27
CA ALA A 12 -23.43 0.79 4.12
C ALA A 12 -22.04 0.31 3.70
N LEU A 13 -21.34 -0.42 4.56
CA LEU A 13 -20.00 -0.99 4.31
C LEU A 13 -20.05 -2.45 3.83
N ASN A 14 -21.25 -2.98 3.57
CA ASN A 14 -21.43 -4.39 3.23
C ASN A 14 -20.81 -4.72 1.87
N PHE A 15 -19.66 -5.39 1.89
CA PHE A 15 -19.04 -5.97 0.71
C PHE A 15 -19.77 -7.26 0.27
N ILE A 16 -20.35 -8.00 1.23
CA ILE A 16 -21.18 -9.17 1.00
C ILE A 16 -22.60 -8.83 1.41
N PRO A 17 -23.58 -8.85 0.50
CA PRO A 17 -24.97 -8.52 0.86
C PRO A 17 -25.49 -9.38 2.00
N GLY A 18 -26.09 -8.74 3.01
CA GLY A 18 -26.69 -9.41 4.17
C GLY A 18 -25.71 -9.82 5.28
N ALA A 19 -24.41 -9.56 5.13
CA ALA A 19 -23.43 -9.80 6.19
C ALA A 19 -23.12 -8.48 6.93
N ALA A 20 -23.10 -8.47 8.25
CA ALA A 20 -22.59 -7.36 9.05
C ALA A 20 -21.08 -7.60 9.28
N PRO A 21 -20.19 -6.72 8.81
CA PRO A 21 -18.76 -6.87 9.06
C PRO A 21 -18.46 -6.68 10.55
N PRO A 22 -17.48 -7.42 11.11
CA PRO A 22 -17.05 -7.19 12.47
C PRO A 22 -16.46 -5.79 12.61
N MET A 23 -16.80 -5.09 13.70
CA MET A 23 -16.21 -3.79 14.01
C MET A 23 -14.87 -3.98 14.69
N VAL A 24 -13.78 -3.59 14.02
CA VAL A 24 -12.43 -3.53 14.58
C VAL A 24 -12.24 -2.17 15.24
N VAL A 25 -11.87 -2.15 16.51
CA VAL A 25 -11.67 -0.94 17.31
C VAL A 25 -10.20 -0.70 17.68
N GLY A 26 -9.32 -1.68 17.42
CA GLY A 26 -7.90 -1.56 17.70
C GLY A 26 -7.09 -2.72 17.16
N GLY A 27 -5.77 -2.63 17.32
CA GLY A 27 -4.84 -3.70 16.96
C GLY A 27 -3.58 -3.63 17.81
N GLU A 28 -3.02 -4.81 18.13
CA GLU A 28 -1.81 -4.94 18.93
C GLU A 28 -0.98 -6.11 18.42
N GLY A 29 0.22 -5.82 17.95
CA GLY A 29 1.08 -6.83 17.33
C GLY A 29 0.38 -7.54 16.17
N ASN A 30 0.17 -8.83 16.27
CA ASN A 30 -0.51 -9.64 15.25
C ASN A 30 -2.00 -9.90 15.55
N HIS A 31 -2.62 -9.14 16.46
CA HIS A 31 -4.02 -9.29 16.81
C HIS A 31 -4.83 -8.04 16.53
N LEU A 32 -6.07 -8.26 16.09
CA LEU A 32 -7.12 -7.24 15.99
C LEU A 32 -8.00 -7.33 17.23
N VAL A 33 -8.47 -6.18 17.71
CA VAL A 33 -9.42 -6.07 18.82
C VAL A 33 -10.78 -5.64 18.25
N LEU A 34 -11.79 -6.45 18.49
CA LEU A 34 -13.15 -6.21 18.06
C LEU A 34 -13.94 -5.42 19.10
N ALA A 35 -15.00 -4.75 18.67
CA ALA A 35 -15.87 -3.96 19.55
C ALA A 35 -16.56 -4.79 20.66
N ASP A 36 -16.73 -6.10 20.45
CA ASP A 36 -17.25 -7.04 21.45
C ASP A 36 -16.18 -7.56 22.44
N GLY A 37 -14.96 -7.04 22.37
CA GLY A 37 -13.84 -7.39 23.24
C GLY A 37 -13.02 -8.61 22.78
N ARG A 38 -13.42 -9.31 21.74
CA ARG A 38 -12.64 -10.45 21.22
C ARG A 38 -11.32 -9.97 20.61
N ARG A 39 -10.27 -10.75 20.84
CA ARG A 39 -8.99 -10.62 20.14
C ARG A 39 -8.90 -11.68 19.06
N VAL A 40 -8.67 -11.28 17.83
CA VAL A 40 -8.58 -12.17 16.66
C VAL A 40 -7.19 -12.08 16.08
N LEU A 41 -6.56 -13.23 15.81
CA LEU A 41 -5.28 -13.28 15.12
C LEU A 41 -5.44 -12.81 13.67
N ASP A 42 -4.70 -11.79 13.28
CA ASP A 42 -4.59 -11.37 11.89
C ASP A 42 -3.53 -12.20 11.15
N ALA A 43 -3.89 -13.43 10.83
CA ALA A 43 -3.01 -14.35 10.13
C ALA A 43 -2.72 -13.93 8.66
N ALA A 44 -3.52 -13.03 8.12
CA ALA A 44 -3.33 -12.48 6.78
C ALA A 44 -2.48 -11.21 6.76
N GLY A 45 -2.15 -10.65 7.92
CA GLY A 45 -1.38 -9.41 8.04
C GLY A 45 -2.00 -8.26 7.26
N GLY A 46 -3.34 -8.07 7.37
CA GLY A 46 -4.07 -7.05 6.64
C GLY A 46 -3.92 -7.17 5.12
N ALA A 47 -4.00 -8.37 4.56
CA ALA A 47 -3.68 -8.69 3.16
C ALA A 47 -2.19 -8.47 2.81
N ILE A 48 -1.31 -8.96 3.68
CA ILE A 48 0.16 -9.00 3.48
C ILE A 48 0.82 -7.60 3.55
N VAL A 49 0.17 -6.62 4.18
CA VAL A 49 0.70 -5.23 4.26
C VAL A 49 1.08 -4.81 5.67
N THR A 50 0.62 -5.51 6.71
CA THR A 50 0.89 -5.17 8.12
C THR A 50 2.02 -6.03 8.69
N ASN A 51 3.14 -6.13 7.98
CA ASN A 51 4.25 -7.05 8.31
C ASN A 51 4.95 -6.71 9.62
N ILE A 52 4.88 -5.45 10.07
CA ILE A 52 5.47 -4.99 11.34
C ILE A 52 4.49 -5.09 12.52
N GLY A 53 3.26 -5.54 12.27
CA GLY A 53 2.18 -5.63 13.27
C GLY A 53 1.39 -4.33 13.43
N HIS A 54 0.27 -4.46 14.15
CA HIS A 54 -0.64 -3.36 14.45
C HIS A 54 -0.22 -2.58 15.70
N GLY A 55 -0.70 -1.35 15.83
CA GLY A 55 -0.57 -0.54 17.04
C GLY A 55 0.86 -0.11 17.39
N ARG A 56 1.71 0.10 16.39
CA ARG A 56 3.12 0.48 16.59
C ARG A 56 3.23 1.97 16.88
N PRO A 57 3.52 2.38 18.16
CA PRO A 57 3.59 3.78 18.53
C PRO A 57 4.73 4.53 17.82
N GLU A 58 5.84 3.88 17.58
CA GLU A 58 6.98 4.48 16.88
C GLU A 58 6.65 4.85 15.42
N VAL A 59 5.77 4.09 14.77
CA VAL A 59 5.29 4.40 13.40
C VAL A 59 4.33 5.59 13.42
N ALA A 60 3.43 5.62 14.41
CA ALA A 60 2.49 6.73 14.59
C ALA A 60 3.22 8.05 14.87
N GLU A 61 4.26 8.04 15.70
CA GLU A 61 5.10 9.21 16.01
C GLU A 61 5.81 9.74 14.76
N VAL A 62 6.44 8.86 13.98
CA VAL A 62 7.10 9.25 12.72
C VAL A 62 6.09 9.79 11.72
N ALA A 63 4.91 9.18 11.60
CA ALA A 63 3.84 9.67 10.72
C ALA A 63 3.36 11.06 11.16
N ALA A 64 3.11 11.28 12.45
CA ALA A 64 2.70 12.57 12.99
C ALA A 64 3.75 13.66 12.74
N THR A 65 5.02 13.35 12.98
CA THR A 65 6.14 14.27 12.73
C THR A 65 6.26 14.63 11.25
N SER A 66 6.15 13.63 10.37
CA SER A 66 6.24 13.86 8.93
C SER A 66 5.11 14.73 8.41
N THR A 67 3.87 14.41 8.79
CA THR A 67 2.69 15.16 8.33
C THR A 67 2.59 16.57 8.90
N SER A 68 3.12 16.79 10.12
CA SER A 68 3.21 18.15 10.68
C SER A 68 4.24 19.04 9.98
N SER A 69 5.19 18.46 9.26
CA SER A 69 6.20 19.19 8.49
C SER A 69 5.76 19.38 7.04
N VAL A 70 5.52 18.27 6.36
CA VAL A 70 5.08 18.23 4.96
C VAL A 70 4.33 16.91 4.72
N ASP A 71 3.07 16.98 4.35
CA ASP A 71 2.20 15.84 4.10
C ASP A 71 2.36 15.28 2.67
N TYR A 72 2.57 16.15 1.69
CA TYR A 72 2.72 15.75 0.30
C TYR A 72 3.60 16.70 -0.52
N VAL A 73 4.42 16.11 -1.38
CA VAL A 73 5.09 16.82 -2.49
C VAL A 73 4.96 15.99 -3.77
N ILE A 74 4.82 16.67 -4.90
CA ILE A 74 4.75 16.00 -6.21
C ILE A 74 6.02 15.19 -6.52
N PRO A 75 5.94 14.12 -7.34
CA PRO A 75 7.05 13.19 -7.57
C PRO A 75 8.41 13.81 -7.96
N PRO A 76 8.50 14.89 -8.75
CA PRO A 76 9.79 15.53 -9.08
C PRO A 76 10.52 16.15 -7.88
N TRP A 77 9.81 16.40 -6.79
CA TRP A 77 10.40 17.01 -5.59
C TRP A 77 10.82 15.93 -4.60
N ALA A 78 11.90 16.16 -3.90
CA ALA A 78 12.44 15.24 -2.91
C ALA A 78 12.13 15.71 -1.47
N THR A 79 11.89 14.75 -0.59
CA THR A 79 11.92 14.98 0.88
C THR A 79 13.08 14.23 1.49
N PRO A 80 13.60 14.68 2.65
CA PRO A 80 14.68 13.97 3.35
C PRO A 80 14.35 12.49 3.61
N ALA A 81 13.12 12.20 4.02
CA ALA A 81 12.67 10.83 4.28
C ALA A 81 12.69 9.95 3.02
N ARG A 82 12.24 10.51 1.87
CA ARG A 82 12.26 9.79 0.58
C ARG A 82 13.69 9.49 0.12
N VAL A 83 14.60 10.45 0.27
CA VAL A 83 16.02 10.26 -0.06
C VAL A 83 16.65 9.19 0.84
N ALA A 84 16.46 9.29 2.16
CA ALA A 84 16.99 8.32 3.11
C ALA A 84 16.47 6.90 2.85
N LEU A 85 15.18 6.74 2.54
CA LEU A 85 14.61 5.44 2.18
C LEU A 85 15.22 4.89 0.89
N ARG A 86 15.34 5.72 -0.16
CA ARG A 86 16.00 5.32 -1.41
C ARG A 86 17.42 4.85 -1.17
N ASP A 87 18.20 5.60 -0.40
CA ASP A 87 19.60 5.25 -0.11
C ASP A 87 19.70 3.93 0.64
N ARG A 88 18.86 3.71 1.65
CA ARG A 88 18.82 2.45 2.38
C ARG A 88 18.42 1.26 1.49
N LEU A 89 17.45 1.42 0.59
CA LEU A 89 17.08 0.37 -0.35
C LEU A 89 18.26 0.02 -1.27
N VAL A 90 18.91 1.01 -1.87
CA VAL A 90 20.02 0.80 -2.80
C VAL A 90 21.22 0.17 -2.11
N THR A 91 21.55 0.61 -0.89
CA THR A 91 22.76 0.11 -0.21
C THR A 91 22.60 -1.24 0.47
N SER A 92 21.36 -1.63 0.85
CA SER A 92 21.16 -2.78 1.74
C SER A 92 20.22 -3.86 1.21
N TRP A 93 19.37 -3.54 0.21
CA TRP A 93 18.29 -4.43 -0.20
C TRP A 93 18.29 -4.77 -1.69
N LEU A 94 18.68 -3.84 -2.53
CA LEU A 94 18.64 -4.05 -3.98
C LEU A 94 19.92 -4.74 -4.48
N PRO A 95 19.80 -5.59 -5.52
CA PRO A 95 20.97 -6.13 -6.20
C PRO A 95 21.85 -5.02 -6.80
N ALA A 96 23.15 -5.28 -6.91
CA ALA A 96 24.07 -4.36 -7.55
C ALA A 96 23.61 -4.00 -8.97
N GLY A 97 23.71 -2.72 -9.32
CA GLY A 97 23.25 -2.19 -10.60
C GLY A 97 21.80 -1.68 -10.61
N LEU A 98 21.01 -1.94 -9.57
CA LEU A 98 19.67 -1.35 -9.38
C LEU A 98 19.76 -0.13 -8.46
N GLU A 99 20.02 1.04 -9.02
CA GLU A 99 20.30 2.26 -8.26
C GLU A 99 19.15 3.28 -8.31
N ARG A 100 18.15 3.05 -9.18
CA ARG A 100 17.03 3.96 -9.37
C ARG A 100 15.78 3.37 -8.74
N VAL A 101 15.18 4.11 -7.83
CA VAL A 101 13.96 3.72 -7.11
C VAL A 101 12.87 4.74 -7.40
N GLY A 102 11.74 4.27 -7.92
CA GLY A 102 10.51 5.05 -8.06
C GLY A 102 9.52 4.66 -6.95
N PHE A 103 8.88 5.66 -6.34
CA PHE A 103 7.83 5.44 -5.35
C PHE A 103 6.46 5.71 -5.98
N VAL A 104 5.53 4.82 -5.75
CA VAL A 104 4.13 4.88 -6.20
C VAL A 104 3.21 4.57 -5.02
N SER A 105 1.89 4.77 -5.16
CA SER A 105 0.94 4.65 -4.05
C SER A 105 0.53 3.21 -3.73
N GLY A 106 0.85 2.23 -4.59
CA GLY A 106 0.48 0.84 -4.33
C GLY A 106 1.12 -0.18 -5.27
N GLY A 107 0.94 -1.46 -4.94
CA GLY A 107 1.52 -2.56 -5.69
C GLY A 107 1.01 -2.66 -7.13
N SER A 108 -0.28 -2.39 -7.37
CA SER A 108 -0.86 -2.38 -8.73
C SER A 108 -0.24 -1.30 -9.61
N GLU A 109 -0.04 -0.10 -9.07
CA GLU A 109 0.65 0.98 -9.79
C GLU A 109 2.13 0.69 -10.01
N SER A 110 2.78 -0.01 -9.06
CA SER A 110 4.16 -0.46 -9.23
C SER A 110 4.28 -1.44 -10.39
N THR A 111 3.36 -2.40 -10.49
CA THR A 111 3.32 -3.38 -11.58
C THR A 111 3.03 -2.72 -12.93
N ASP A 112 2.04 -1.83 -13.01
CA ASP A 112 1.74 -1.08 -14.23
C ASP A 112 2.94 -0.24 -14.68
N SER A 113 3.58 0.46 -13.74
CA SER A 113 4.78 1.25 -14.02
C SER A 113 5.94 0.39 -14.54
N ALA A 114 6.16 -0.79 -13.96
CA ALA A 114 7.19 -1.71 -14.40
C ALA A 114 6.95 -2.18 -15.85
N ILE A 115 5.71 -2.53 -16.19
CA ILE A 115 5.34 -2.93 -17.56
C ILE A 115 5.57 -1.78 -18.54
N ARG A 116 5.13 -0.57 -18.20
CA ARG A 116 5.33 0.62 -19.04
C ARG A 116 6.82 0.94 -19.25
N LEU A 117 7.61 0.85 -18.20
CA LEU A 117 9.06 1.06 -18.27
C LEU A 117 9.75 0.00 -19.14
N ALA A 118 9.34 -1.28 -19.04
CA ALA A 118 9.87 -2.34 -19.89
C ALA A 118 9.54 -2.09 -21.37
N CYS A 119 8.31 -1.73 -21.69
CA CYS A 119 7.92 -1.37 -23.07
C CYS A 119 8.70 -0.15 -23.57
N ALA A 120 8.78 0.91 -22.79
CA ALA A 120 9.52 2.13 -23.15
C ALA A 120 11.01 1.83 -23.37
N HIS A 121 11.62 0.99 -22.52
CA HIS A 121 12.99 0.55 -22.69
C HIS A 121 13.20 -0.18 -24.03
N HIS A 122 12.30 -1.06 -24.41
CA HIS A 122 12.41 -1.78 -25.69
C HIS A 122 12.26 -0.84 -26.88
N VAL A 123 11.32 0.10 -26.84
CA VAL A 123 11.14 1.13 -27.89
C VAL A 123 12.43 1.96 -28.05
N THR A 124 12.98 2.48 -26.96
CA THR A 124 14.18 3.33 -26.99
C THR A 124 15.45 2.54 -27.34
N SER A 125 15.43 1.21 -27.16
CA SER A 125 16.51 0.31 -27.56
C SER A 125 16.35 -0.25 -28.99
N GLY A 126 15.47 0.32 -29.81
CA GLY A 126 15.28 -0.09 -31.21
C GLY A 126 14.52 -1.41 -31.38
N ARG A 127 13.75 -1.82 -30.41
CA ARG A 127 12.94 -3.07 -30.42
C ARG A 127 11.47 -2.81 -30.11
N PRO A 128 10.78 -1.93 -30.90
CA PRO A 128 9.41 -1.50 -30.60
C PRO A 128 8.37 -2.62 -30.73
N GLU A 129 8.70 -3.72 -31.38
CA GLU A 129 7.84 -4.89 -31.52
C GLU A 129 7.68 -5.71 -30.23
N ARG A 130 8.52 -5.48 -29.22
CA ARG A 130 8.46 -6.19 -27.93
C ARG A 130 7.41 -5.60 -27.00
N THR A 131 6.17 -5.93 -27.26
CA THR A 131 5.00 -5.42 -26.51
C THR A 131 4.24 -6.50 -25.74
N VAL A 132 4.60 -7.77 -25.91
CA VAL A 132 3.91 -8.89 -25.28
C VAL A 132 4.40 -9.08 -23.85
N VAL A 133 3.46 -9.07 -22.92
CA VAL A 133 3.71 -9.36 -21.49
C VAL A 133 3.10 -10.71 -21.17
N ILE A 134 3.90 -11.62 -20.62
CA ILE A 134 3.47 -12.96 -20.25
C ILE A 134 3.20 -12.98 -18.74
N GLY A 135 1.98 -13.31 -18.36
CA GLY A 135 1.55 -13.49 -16.97
C GLY A 135 1.29 -14.96 -16.66
N ARG A 136 1.24 -15.30 -15.38
CA ARG A 136 0.67 -16.59 -14.94
C ARG A 136 -0.86 -16.48 -14.85
N PRO A 137 -1.60 -17.53 -15.16
CA PRO A 137 -3.05 -17.61 -14.91
C PRO A 137 -3.37 -17.60 -13.40
#